data_4d558f1d58245f8692e261a8c7dd088b
#
_entry.id   4d558f1d58245f8692e261a8c7dd088b
#
_cell.length_a   1.000
_cell.length_b   1.000
_cell.length_c   1.000
_cell.angle_alpha   90.00
_cell.angle_beta   90.00
_cell.angle_gamma   90.00
#
_symmetry.space_group_name_H-M   'P 1'
#
loop_
_entity.id
_entity.type
_entity.pdbx_description
1 polymer ?
#
loop_
_entity_poly.entity_id
_entity_poly.type
_entity_poly.pdbx_seq_one_letter_code
_entity_poly.pdbx_strand_id
1 'polypeptide(L)'
;MVTQKVYYGSMVFIPKKADVEEYLKSRGIATDSRSNDWLVLAGGVSHHKEKLVEYLGYLSKFYSHVFFVFGNVDFHLNGENYLDYISSVKEDLSDFSNVHILDNRVVEVDGFKVAGSSAWYYLADNYAKARWGTLSFDFANVHPMGYKDSNAHSIKDNEFLKSLRGEDLDLLITYFPPCEGDRECANLEGVFFPEDLPWIAGNDIFDEEDMFKVRDYYVFDNTMSTWFYGLPYLELKKKERTS
;
A
#
# COMPACT_ATOMS: atom_id res chain seq x y z
N MET A 1 24.09 -7.21 -13.58
CA MET A 1 23.13 -7.02 -12.48
C MET A 1 22.07 -6.05 -12.99
N VAL A 2 20.81 -6.45 -13.02
CA VAL A 2 19.69 -5.57 -13.45
C VAL A 2 19.27 -4.74 -12.25
N THR A 3 19.17 -3.43 -12.45
CA THR A 3 18.74 -2.49 -11.40
C THR A 3 17.48 -1.78 -11.87
N GLN A 4 16.46 -1.76 -11.03
CA GLN A 4 15.21 -1.10 -11.30
C GLN A 4 15.02 0.08 -10.35
N LYS A 5 14.72 1.27 -10.88
CA LYS A 5 14.40 2.43 -10.07
C LYS A 5 12.91 2.40 -9.71
N VAL A 6 12.62 2.47 -8.43
CA VAL A 6 11.27 2.37 -7.87
C VAL A 6 10.96 3.63 -7.08
N TYR A 7 10.06 4.46 -7.58
CA TYR A 7 9.48 5.58 -6.85
C TYR A 7 8.36 5.08 -5.96
N TYR A 8 8.16 5.67 -4.80
CA TYR A 8 7.12 5.23 -3.89
C TYR A 8 6.44 6.39 -3.15
N GLY A 9 5.17 6.17 -2.76
CA GLY A 9 4.36 7.12 -2.04
C GLY A 9 3.12 6.51 -1.41
N SER A 10 2.49 7.28 -0.54
CA SER A 10 1.24 6.94 0.14
C SER A 10 0.46 8.22 0.48
N MET A 11 -0.82 8.09 0.90
CA MET A 11 -1.64 9.18 1.43
C MET A 11 -1.79 10.41 0.52
N VAL A 12 -1.94 10.18 -0.77
CA VAL A 12 -2.04 11.25 -1.79
C VAL A 12 -3.31 12.08 -1.64
N PHE A 13 -4.36 11.48 -1.19
CA PHE A 13 -5.66 12.07 -0.88
C PHE A 13 -6.24 12.98 -1.98
N ILE A 14 -6.75 12.37 -3.04
CA ILE A 14 -7.32 13.14 -4.16
C ILE A 14 -8.78 13.49 -3.88
N PRO A 15 -9.13 14.80 -3.82
CA PRO A 15 -10.50 15.24 -3.62
C PRO A 15 -11.41 14.84 -4.81
N LYS A 16 -12.68 14.55 -4.53
CA LYS A 16 -13.67 14.14 -5.54
C LYS A 16 -13.76 15.07 -6.75
N LYS A 17 -13.61 16.38 -6.53
CA LYS A 17 -13.75 17.39 -7.58
C LYS A 17 -12.42 17.81 -8.21
N ALA A 18 -11.29 17.24 -7.78
CA ALA A 18 -10.00 17.58 -8.35
C ALA A 18 -9.87 17.07 -9.78
N ASP A 19 -9.31 17.88 -10.67
CA ASP A 19 -8.70 17.39 -11.88
C ASP A 19 -7.40 16.68 -11.51
N VAL A 20 -7.25 15.43 -11.93
CA VAL A 20 -6.12 14.58 -11.52
C VAL A 20 -4.79 15.13 -12.03
N GLU A 21 -4.75 15.58 -13.28
CA GLU A 21 -3.52 16.12 -13.88
C GLU A 21 -3.08 17.42 -13.20
N GLU A 22 -4.03 18.34 -12.99
CA GLU A 22 -3.77 19.60 -12.33
C GLU A 22 -3.35 19.38 -10.87
N TYR A 23 -4.03 18.46 -10.18
CA TYR A 23 -3.70 18.08 -8.80
C TYR A 23 -2.28 17.53 -8.70
N LEU A 24 -1.88 16.62 -9.57
CA LEU A 24 -0.53 16.05 -9.60
C LEU A 24 0.54 17.09 -9.84
N LYS A 25 0.32 17.97 -10.83
CA LYS A 25 1.22 19.09 -11.12
C LYS A 25 1.38 20.02 -9.92
N SER A 26 0.28 20.33 -9.23
CA SER A 26 0.30 21.20 -8.04
C SER A 26 1.08 20.59 -6.87
N ARG A 27 1.19 19.27 -6.82
CA ARG A 27 1.94 18.50 -5.82
C ARG A 27 3.38 18.20 -6.23
N GLY A 28 3.84 18.71 -7.37
CA GLY A 28 5.19 18.42 -7.86
C GLY A 28 5.42 16.95 -8.24
N ILE A 29 4.34 16.18 -8.36
CA ILE A 29 4.44 14.79 -8.83
C ILE A 29 4.75 14.88 -10.32
N ALA A 30 5.96 14.46 -10.66
CA ALA A 30 6.48 14.58 -12.01
C ALA A 30 5.57 13.83 -13.00
N THR A 31 5.11 14.58 -13.99
CA THR A 31 4.46 14.07 -15.17
C THR A 31 5.47 13.90 -16.33
N ASP A 32 6.77 13.94 -16.00
CA ASP A 32 7.83 13.65 -16.93
C ASP A 32 7.85 12.16 -17.23
N SER A 33 8.08 11.80 -18.48
CA SER A 33 8.13 10.40 -18.89
C SER A 33 9.20 9.64 -18.10
N ARG A 34 8.77 8.75 -17.23
CA ARG A 34 9.58 7.80 -16.46
C ARG A 34 9.31 6.39 -16.94
N SER A 35 9.29 6.23 -18.26
CA SER A 35 8.83 5.02 -18.93
C SER A 35 9.62 3.75 -18.60
N ASN A 36 10.77 3.89 -17.95
CA ASN A 36 11.60 2.76 -17.47
C ASN A 36 11.53 2.58 -15.96
N ASP A 37 10.88 3.49 -15.24
CA ASP A 37 10.83 3.47 -13.78
C ASP A 37 9.51 2.88 -13.28
N TRP A 38 9.51 2.35 -12.08
CA TRP A 38 8.32 1.84 -11.40
C TRP A 38 7.79 2.87 -10.40
N LEU A 39 6.49 2.77 -10.14
CA LEU A 39 5.81 3.52 -9.08
C LEU A 39 5.11 2.57 -8.14
N VAL A 40 5.32 2.75 -6.84
CA VAL A 40 4.59 2.08 -5.76
C VAL A 40 3.71 3.10 -5.06
N LEU A 41 2.43 2.79 -4.96
CA LEU A 41 1.46 3.53 -4.15
C LEU A 41 0.95 2.62 -3.04
N ALA A 42 1.46 2.87 -1.83
CA ALA A 42 1.17 2.07 -0.66
C ALA A 42 -0.07 2.61 0.07
N GLY A 43 -1.22 2.65 -0.60
CA GLY A 43 -2.53 3.02 -0.06
C GLY A 43 -2.75 4.52 0.18
N GLY A 44 -3.97 4.86 0.63
CA GLY A 44 -4.34 6.22 0.98
C GLY A 44 -4.48 7.17 -0.21
N VAL A 45 -4.88 6.68 -1.37
CA VAL A 45 -4.94 7.46 -2.61
C VAL A 45 -6.25 8.23 -2.71
N SER A 46 -7.39 7.56 -2.60
CA SER A 46 -8.69 8.23 -2.65
C SER A 46 -9.79 7.33 -2.11
N HIS A 47 -10.70 7.92 -1.36
CA HIS A 47 -11.96 7.27 -0.93
C HIS A 47 -13.06 7.30 -2.01
N HIS A 48 -12.77 7.86 -3.19
CA HIS A 48 -13.66 7.86 -4.34
C HIS A 48 -13.13 6.93 -5.42
N LYS A 49 -13.85 5.84 -5.71
CA LYS A 49 -13.44 4.80 -6.67
C LYS A 49 -13.06 5.41 -8.03
N GLU A 50 -13.90 6.30 -8.56
CA GLU A 50 -13.68 6.92 -9.86
C GLU A 50 -12.37 7.72 -9.89
N LYS A 51 -12.03 8.38 -8.77
CA LYS A 51 -10.78 9.13 -8.66
C LYS A 51 -9.57 8.24 -8.49
N LEU A 52 -9.71 7.15 -7.74
CA LEU A 52 -8.66 6.13 -7.62
C LEU A 52 -8.32 5.54 -8.99
N VAL A 53 -9.34 5.12 -9.74
CA VAL A 53 -9.19 4.53 -11.08
C VAL A 53 -8.59 5.55 -12.06
N GLU A 54 -9.12 6.78 -12.10
CA GLU A 54 -8.61 7.87 -12.93
C GLU A 54 -7.13 8.16 -12.63
N TYR A 55 -6.76 8.20 -11.35
CA TYR A 55 -5.40 8.47 -10.91
C TYR A 55 -4.41 7.36 -11.30
N LEU A 56 -4.75 6.11 -11.01
CA LEU A 56 -3.89 4.98 -11.36
C LEU A 56 -3.75 4.86 -12.90
N GLY A 57 -4.86 5.03 -13.62
CA GLY A 57 -4.85 5.04 -15.09
C GLY A 57 -4.11 6.23 -15.70
N TYR A 58 -4.09 7.39 -15.02
CA TYR A 58 -3.28 8.53 -15.45
C TYR A 58 -1.79 8.25 -15.25
N LEU A 59 -1.39 7.74 -14.08
CA LEU A 59 0.00 7.44 -13.76
C LEU A 59 0.58 6.31 -14.62
N SER A 60 -0.24 5.36 -15.04
CA SER A 60 0.18 4.28 -15.93
C SER A 60 0.79 4.76 -17.26
N LYS A 61 0.51 6.01 -17.66
CA LYS A 61 1.08 6.62 -18.88
C LYS A 61 2.53 7.05 -18.72
N PHE A 62 3.01 7.19 -17.49
CA PHE A 62 4.33 7.75 -17.21
C PHE A 62 5.33 6.72 -16.66
N TYR A 63 4.85 5.65 -16.04
CA TYR A 63 5.69 4.62 -15.43
C TYR A 63 5.55 3.29 -16.18
N SER A 64 6.61 2.51 -16.23
CA SER A 64 6.57 1.17 -16.84
C SER A 64 5.63 0.24 -16.08
N HIS A 65 5.63 0.32 -14.75
CA HIS A 65 4.71 -0.39 -13.87
C HIS A 65 4.26 0.47 -12.71
N VAL A 66 2.98 0.38 -12.36
CA VAL A 66 2.36 1.01 -11.18
C VAL A 66 1.84 -0.09 -10.28
N PHE A 67 2.37 -0.18 -9.07
CA PHE A 67 1.93 -1.12 -8.03
C PHE A 67 1.10 -0.38 -7.00
N PHE A 68 -0.05 -0.95 -6.65
CA PHE A 68 -0.95 -0.38 -5.67
C PHE A 68 -1.40 -1.43 -4.65
N VAL A 69 -1.35 -1.10 -3.37
CA VAL A 69 -2.03 -1.82 -2.29
C VAL A 69 -3.11 -0.91 -1.71
N PHE A 70 -4.21 -1.49 -1.23
CA PHE A 70 -5.26 -0.70 -0.58
C PHE A 70 -4.84 -0.31 0.84
N GLY A 71 -5.16 0.93 1.22
CA GLY A 71 -5.13 1.39 2.59
C GLY A 71 -6.54 1.58 3.17
N ASN A 72 -6.64 1.89 4.47
CA ASN A 72 -7.92 2.11 5.13
C ASN A 72 -8.72 3.26 4.48
N VAL A 73 -8.02 4.33 4.14
CA VAL A 73 -8.65 5.53 3.55
C VAL A 73 -9.31 5.25 2.20
N ASP A 74 -8.77 4.32 1.43
CA ASP A 74 -9.34 3.97 0.13
C ASP A 74 -10.73 3.33 0.26
N PHE A 75 -11.08 2.82 1.45
CA PHE A 75 -12.39 2.24 1.76
C PHE A 75 -13.35 3.21 2.44
N HIS A 76 -12.92 4.41 2.82
CA HIS A 76 -13.76 5.36 3.53
C HIS A 76 -14.91 5.86 2.67
N LEU A 77 -16.11 5.98 3.27
CA LEU A 77 -17.32 6.57 2.67
C LEU A 77 -17.83 5.92 1.38
N ASN A 78 -17.38 4.73 1.02
CA ASN A 78 -17.84 4.08 -0.22
C ASN A 78 -19.23 3.46 -0.12
N GLY A 79 -19.72 3.15 1.09
CA GLY A 79 -21.03 2.56 1.30
C GLY A 79 -21.19 1.14 0.74
N GLU A 80 -20.18 0.62 0.04
CA GLU A 80 -20.11 -0.72 -0.54
C GLU A 80 -19.42 -1.68 0.43
N ASN A 81 -19.65 -2.97 0.27
CA ASN A 81 -18.82 -3.98 0.92
C ASN A 81 -17.39 -3.85 0.38
N TYR A 82 -16.39 -3.88 1.27
CA TYR A 82 -14.99 -3.67 0.86
C TYR A 82 -14.47 -4.70 -0.14
N LEU A 83 -14.96 -5.95 -0.11
CA LEU A 83 -14.60 -6.99 -1.08
C LEU A 83 -15.18 -6.70 -2.47
N ASP A 84 -16.44 -6.23 -2.51
CA ASP A 84 -17.10 -5.83 -3.75
C ASP A 84 -16.41 -4.59 -4.33
N TYR A 85 -16.01 -3.65 -3.48
CA TYR A 85 -15.24 -2.48 -3.86
C TYR A 85 -13.89 -2.86 -4.47
N ILE A 86 -13.09 -3.72 -3.81
CA ILE A 86 -11.82 -4.22 -4.36
C ILE A 86 -12.02 -4.85 -5.74
N SER A 87 -13.06 -5.69 -5.85
CA SER A 87 -13.37 -6.39 -7.10
C SER A 87 -13.72 -5.40 -8.22
N SER A 88 -14.53 -4.39 -7.92
CA SER A 88 -14.93 -3.36 -8.88
C SER A 88 -13.76 -2.48 -9.32
N VAL A 89 -12.83 -2.13 -8.42
CA VAL A 89 -11.61 -1.38 -8.77
C VAL A 89 -10.71 -2.21 -9.70
N LYS A 90 -10.56 -3.52 -9.42
CA LYS A 90 -9.79 -4.43 -10.27
C LYS A 90 -10.38 -4.55 -11.67
N GLU A 91 -11.71 -4.60 -11.78
CA GLU A 91 -12.43 -4.64 -13.06
C GLU A 91 -12.21 -3.35 -13.84
N ASP A 92 -12.42 -2.19 -13.21
CA ASP A 92 -12.26 -0.89 -13.87
C ASP A 92 -10.81 -0.61 -14.33
N LEU A 93 -9.83 -1.25 -13.71
CA LEU A 93 -8.40 -1.13 -14.07
C LEU A 93 -7.89 -2.25 -14.98
N SER A 94 -8.73 -3.19 -15.38
CA SER A 94 -8.32 -4.37 -16.16
C SER A 94 -7.69 -4.04 -17.51
N ASP A 95 -8.04 -2.90 -18.11
CA ASP A 95 -7.48 -2.43 -19.39
C ASP A 95 -6.06 -1.84 -19.26
N PHE A 96 -5.60 -1.55 -18.04
CA PHE A 96 -4.27 -1.00 -17.77
C PHE A 96 -3.30 -2.12 -17.42
N SER A 97 -2.69 -2.73 -18.43
CA SER A 97 -1.82 -3.93 -18.26
C SER A 97 -0.59 -3.70 -17.37
N ASN A 98 -0.16 -2.47 -17.19
CA ASN A 98 0.96 -2.08 -16.34
C ASN A 98 0.53 -1.56 -14.96
N VAL A 99 -0.76 -1.63 -14.60
CA VAL A 99 -1.25 -1.35 -13.25
C VAL A 99 -1.48 -2.67 -12.50
N HIS A 100 -0.79 -2.84 -11.39
CA HIS A 100 -0.81 -4.05 -10.59
C HIS A 100 -1.46 -3.78 -9.23
N ILE A 101 -2.71 -4.23 -9.06
CA ILE A 101 -3.38 -4.21 -7.76
C ILE A 101 -2.90 -5.41 -6.96
N LEU A 102 -2.20 -5.15 -5.85
CA LEU A 102 -1.61 -6.15 -4.99
C LEU A 102 -2.47 -6.38 -3.73
N ASP A 103 -3.64 -6.97 -3.94
CA ASP A 103 -4.51 -7.43 -2.85
C ASP A 103 -4.20 -8.90 -2.57
N ASN A 104 -3.32 -9.15 -1.60
CA ASN A 104 -2.81 -10.47 -1.26
C ASN A 104 -2.29 -11.23 -2.49
N ARG A 105 -1.40 -10.60 -3.22
CA ARG A 105 -0.94 -11.09 -4.51
C ARG A 105 0.57 -10.96 -4.68
N VAL A 106 1.14 -11.95 -5.38
CA VAL A 106 2.49 -11.90 -5.96
C VAL A 106 2.36 -11.69 -7.46
N VAL A 107 3.17 -10.80 -8.01
CA VAL A 107 3.33 -10.61 -9.46
C VAL A 107 4.80 -10.73 -9.82
N GLU A 108 5.07 -11.22 -11.02
CA GLU A 108 6.40 -11.23 -11.60
C GLU A 108 6.43 -10.28 -12.80
N VAL A 109 7.26 -9.23 -12.72
CA VAL A 109 7.42 -8.23 -13.78
C VAL A 109 8.91 -7.98 -14.00
N ASP A 110 9.34 -7.93 -15.25
CA ASP A 110 10.75 -7.75 -15.64
C ASP A 110 11.72 -8.73 -14.92
N GLY A 111 11.17 -9.90 -14.50
CA GLY A 111 11.88 -10.93 -13.77
C GLY A 111 12.08 -10.65 -12.29
N PHE A 112 11.44 -9.62 -11.72
CA PHE A 112 11.35 -9.37 -10.28
C PHE A 112 10.04 -9.92 -9.72
N LYS A 113 10.10 -10.52 -8.53
CA LYS A 113 8.93 -10.96 -7.77
C LYS A 113 8.52 -9.90 -6.75
N VAL A 114 7.35 -9.30 -6.94
CA VAL A 114 6.77 -8.27 -6.07
C VAL A 114 5.53 -8.82 -5.40
N ALA A 115 5.49 -8.78 -4.07
CA ALA A 115 4.33 -9.16 -3.28
C ALA A 115 3.68 -7.93 -2.63
N GLY A 116 2.36 -7.94 -2.45
CA GLY A 116 1.70 -6.87 -1.73
C GLY A 116 0.39 -7.28 -1.07
N SER A 117 0.08 -6.58 0.02
CA SER A 117 -1.09 -6.75 0.88
C SER A 117 -1.39 -5.44 1.60
N SER A 118 -2.65 -5.22 1.98
CA SER A 118 -2.97 -4.17 2.96
C SER A 118 -2.24 -4.40 4.28
N ALA A 119 -1.99 -5.66 4.62
CA ALA A 119 -1.42 -6.09 5.91
C ALA A 119 -2.23 -5.54 7.09
N TRP A 120 -3.56 -5.70 7.03
CA TRP A 120 -4.50 -5.09 7.95
C TRP A 120 -4.21 -5.45 9.41
N TYR A 121 -4.39 -4.48 10.30
CA TYR A 121 -4.15 -4.64 11.74
C TYR A 121 -5.19 -5.56 12.41
N TYR A 122 -4.79 -6.20 13.52
CA TYR A 122 -5.63 -7.11 14.29
C TYR A 122 -6.03 -6.53 15.64
N LEU A 123 -7.33 -6.52 15.94
CA LEU A 123 -7.87 -6.06 17.21
C LEU A 123 -7.89 -7.22 18.23
N ALA A 124 -6.84 -7.33 19.03
CA ALA A 124 -6.58 -8.51 19.85
C ALA A 124 -7.53 -8.67 21.04
N ASP A 125 -7.82 -7.59 21.75
CA ASP A 125 -8.55 -7.64 23.01
C ASP A 125 -9.87 -6.84 23.00
N ASN A 126 -10.61 -6.94 24.08
CA ASN A 126 -11.89 -6.25 24.23
C ASN A 126 -11.76 -4.74 24.35
N TYR A 127 -10.62 -4.24 24.82
CA TYR A 127 -10.34 -2.81 24.92
C TYR A 127 -10.08 -2.24 23.51
N ALA A 128 -9.22 -2.90 22.73
CA ALA A 128 -8.97 -2.53 21.34
C ALA A 128 -10.28 -2.53 20.52
N LYS A 129 -11.12 -3.56 20.67
CA LYS A 129 -12.44 -3.66 20.01
C LYS A 129 -13.40 -2.55 20.43
N ALA A 130 -13.46 -2.23 21.73
CA ALA A 130 -14.29 -1.15 22.24
C ALA A 130 -13.82 0.21 21.76
N ARG A 131 -12.50 0.45 21.81
CA ARG A 131 -11.86 1.67 21.31
C ARG A 131 -12.11 1.84 19.80
N TRP A 132 -11.96 0.77 19.03
CA TRP A 132 -12.22 0.79 17.60
C TRP A 132 -13.67 1.21 17.29
N GLY A 133 -14.65 0.64 18.00
CA GLY A 133 -16.06 0.97 17.83
C GLY A 133 -16.48 2.39 18.28
N THR A 134 -15.65 3.09 19.06
CA THR A 134 -15.98 4.41 19.62
C THR A 134 -15.08 5.54 19.17
N LEU A 135 -13.84 5.26 18.83
CA LEU A 135 -12.80 6.26 18.57
C LEU A 135 -12.07 6.05 17.24
N SER A 136 -12.20 4.87 16.62
CA SER A 136 -11.53 4.62 15.36
C SER A 136 -12.19 5.39 14.23
N PHE A 137 -11.37 6.10 13.48
CA PHE A 137 -11.78 6.76 12.26
C PHE A 137 -12.25 5.74 11.20
N ASP A 138 -11.64 4.56 11.16
CA ASP A 138 -12.01 3.49 10.24
C ASP A 138 -13.40 2.94 10.53
N PHE A 139 -13.74 2.71 11.81
CA PHE A 139 -15.10 2.28 12.19
C PHE A 139 -16.18 3.24 11.70
N ALA A 140 -15.91 4.53 11.80
CA ALA A 140 -16.86 5.55 11.38
C ALA A 140 -16.99 5.67 9.85
N ASN A 141 -15.95 5.31 9.09
CA ASN A 141 -15.84 5.63 7.68
C ASN A 141 -15.75 4.40 6.75
N VAL A 142 -15.25 3.26 7.22
CA VAL A 142 -15.24 2.00 6.44
C VAL A 142 -16.54 1.24 6.70
N HIS A 143 -17.54 1.46 5.87
CA HIS A 143 -18.85 0.84 6.03
C HIS A 143 -19.05 -0.28 4.98
N PRO A 144 -19.60 -1.44 5.35
CA PRO A 144 -20.13 -1.85 6.67
C PRO A 144 -19.14 -2.72 7.50
N MET A 145 -17.91 -2.27 7.72
CA MET A 145 -16.89 -3.06 8.39
C MET A 145 -17.02 -2.98 9.92
N GLY A 146 -17.49 -4.04 10.55
CA GLY A 146 -17.42 -4.24 12.00
C GLY A 146 -16.05 -4.78 12.43
N TYR A 147 -15.73 -4.80 13.74
CA TYR A 147 -14.46 -5.33 14.24
C TYR A 147 -14.21 -6.80 13.83
N LYS A 148 -15.28 -7.59 13.64
CA LYS A 148 -15.17 -8.98 13.16
C LYS A 148 -14.69 -9.04 11.72
N ASP A 149 -15.19 -8.12 10.88
CA ASP A 149 -14.81 -8.03 9.48
C ASP A 149 -13.37 -7.52 9.35
N SER A 150 -12.99 -6.53 10.19
CA SER A 150 -11.62 -6.03 10.31
C SER A 150 -10.65 -7.16 10.69
N ASN A 151 -10.98 -7.93 11.73
CA ASN A 151 -10.15 -9.06 12.13
C ASN A 151 -10.11 -10.18 11.09
N ALA A 152 -11.20 -10.45 10.39
CA ALA A 152 -11.22 -11.43 9.30
C ALA A 152 -10.33 -10.99 8.13
N HIS A 153 -10.33 -9.70 7.81
CA HIS A 153 -9.41 -9.13 6.81
C HIS A 153 -7.96 -9.29 7.26
N SER A 154 -7.64 -8.90 8.49
CA SER A 154 -6.31 -9.04 9.07
C SER A 154 -5.80 -10.49 9.07
N ILE A 155 -6.66 -11.46 9.41
CA ILE A 155 -6.30 -12.89 9.39
C ILE A 155 -5.98 -13.33 7.97
N LYS A 156 -6.79 -12.95 6.98
CA LYS A 156 -6.58 -13.27 5.56
C LYS A 156 -5.24 -12.71 5.05
N ASP A 157 -4.94 -11.46 5.40
CA ASP A 157 -3.69 -10.81 5.03
C ASP A 157 -2.49 -11.52 5.68
N ASN A 158 -2.61 -11.85 6.98
CA ASN A 158 -1.56 -12.58 7.69
C ASN A 158 -1.33 -13.99 7.10
N GLU A 159 -2.38 -14.72 6.73
CA GLU A 159 -2.27 -16.02 6.06
C GLU A 159 -1.53 -15.90 4.72
N PHE A 160 -1.83 -14.87 3.94
CA PHE A 160 -1.10 -14.58 2.71
C PHE A 160 0.38 -14.29 2.99
N LEU A 161 0.68 -13.39 3.94
CA LEU A 161 2.06 -13.06 4.30
C LEU A 161 2.83 -14.31 4.81
N LYS A 162 2.19 -15.18 5.57
CA LYS A 162 2.77 -16.48 5.98
C LYS A 162 3.06 -17.40 4.79
N SER A 163 2.20 -17.40 3.78
CA SER A 163 2.37 -18.24 2.59
C SER A 163 3.60 -17.84 1.76
N LEU A 164 4.09 -16.61 1.93
CA LEU A 164 5.29 -16.12 1.26
C LEU A 164 6.60 -16.63 1.89
N ARG A 165 6.51 -17.42 2.96
CA ARG A 165 7.69 -17.97 3.63
C ARG A 165 8.49 -18.87 2.68
N GLY A 166 9.75 -18.53 2.48
CA GLY A 166 10.65 -19.26 1.57
C GLY A 166 10.51 -18.85 0.10
N GLU A 167 9.58 -17.95 -0.22
CA GLU A 167 9.56 -17.32 -1.54
C GLU A 167 10.73 -16.35 -1.69
N ASP A 168 11.36 -16.40 -2.86
CA ASP A 168 12.46 -15.49 -3.21
C ASP A 168 11.88 -14.17 -3.76
N LEU A 169 11.45 -13.31 -2.85
CA LEU A 169 10.88 -12.00 -3.17
C LEU A 169 11.99 -10.97 -3.38
N ASP A 170 11.76 -10.06 -4.33
CA ASP A 170 12.61 -8.90 -4.57
C ASP A 170 12.05 -7.64 -3.88
N LEU A 171 10.73 -7.55 -3.67
CA LEU A 171 10.06 -6.43 -3.02
C LEU A 171 8.79 -6.86 -2.31
N LEU A 172 8.55 -6.35 -1.10
CA LEU A 172 7.29 -6.44 -0.39
C LEU A 172 6.67 -5.04 -0.25
N ILE A 173 5.36 -4.94 -0.48
CA ILE A 173 4.60 -3.70 -0.36
C ILE A 173 3.42 -3.94 0.58
N THR A 174 3.30 -3.11 1.64
CA THR A 174 2.14 -3.13 2.53
C THR A 174 1.64 -1.72 2.79
N TYR A 175 0.37 -1.60 3.19
CA TYR A 175 -0.12 -0.32 3.69
C TYR A 175 0.21 -0.16 5.17
N PHE A 176 -0.23 -1.10 6.03
CA PHE A 176 0.15 -1.05 7.44
C PHE A 176 1.60 -1.49 7.61
N PRO A 177 2.40 -0.72 8.38
CA PRO A 177 3.80 -1.03 8.61
C PRO A 177 3.95 -2.18 9.62
N PRO A 178 5.08 -2.88 9.58
CA PRO A 178 5.46 -3.79 10.66
C PRO A 178 5.87 -2.96 11.87
N CYS A 179 5.15 -3.09 12.98
CA CYS A 179 5.56 -2.46 14.23
C CYS A 179 5.27 -3.35 15.44
N GLU A 180 5.84 -3.02 16.58
CA GLU A 180 5.56 -3.67 17.85
C GLU A 180 4.62 -2.78 18.69
N GLY A 181 3.61 -3.38 19.34
CA GLY A 181 2.73 -2.69 20.29
C GLY A 181 1.26 -2.65 19.92
N ASP A 182 0.46 -1.86 20.69
CA ASP A 182 -1.00 -1.79 20.60
C ASP A 182 -1.54 -0.86 19.50
N ARG A 183 -0.72 -0.56 18.51
CA ARG A 183 -1.05 0.38 17.42
C ARG A 183 -1.65 -0.33 16.22
N GLU A 184 -2.17 0.43 15.27
CA GLU A 184 -2.64 -0.04 13.96
C GLU A 184 -1.46 -0.47 13.08
N CYS A 185 -0.92 -1.64 13.37
CA CYS A 185 0.23 -2.23 12.70
C CYS A 185 -0.16 -3.49 11.95
N ALA A 186 0.66 -3.86 10.97
CA ALA A 186 0.48 -5.11 10.26
C ALA A 186 0.41 -6.29 11.23
N ASN A 187 -0.56 -7.17 11.02
CA ASN A 187 -0.62 -8.43 11.75
C ASN A 187 0.46 -9.38 11.23
N LEU A 188 1.57 -9.44 11.95
CA LEU A 188 2.73 -10.26 11.59
C LEU A 188 2.89 -11.52 12.44
N GLU A 189 1.85 -11.96 13.15
CA GLU A 189 1.93 -13.18 13.96
C GLU A 189 2.38 -14.38 13.12
N GLY A 190 3.57 -14.92 13.42
CA GLY A 190 4.18 -16.05 12.72
C GLY A 190 4.69 -15.73 11.30
N VAL A 191 4.79 -14.46 10.94
CA VAL A 191 5.36 -13.99 9.66
C VAL A 191 6.85 -13.70 9.87
N PHE A 192 7.69 -14.22 8.97
CA PHE A 192 9.14 -14.01 9.01
C PHE A 192 9.66 -13.74 7.59
N PHE A 193 10.28 -12.60 7.39
CA PHE A 193 10.96 -12.23 6.16
C PHE A 193 12.45 -12.05 6.38
N PRO A 194 13.28 -12.27 5.32
CA PRO A 194 14.70 -11.94 5.35
C PRO A 194 14.93 -10.47 5.71
N GLU A 195 16.01 -10.19 6.45
CA GLU A 195 16.34 -8.82 6.87
C GLU A 195 16.70 -7.90 5.70
N ASP A 196 17.19 -8.50 4.61
CA ASP A 196 17.60 -7.81 3.39
C ASP A 196 16.47 -7.67 2.35
N LEU A 197 15.24 -8.09 2.66
CA LEU A 197 14.10 -7.90 1.78
C LEU A 197 13.67 -6.43 1.79
N PRO A 198 13.74 -5.71 0.65
CA PRO A 198 13.16 -4.38 0.54
C PRO A 198 11.66 -4.40 0.84
N TRP A 199 11.23 -3.54 1.75
CA TRP A 199 9.84 -3.46 2.17
C TRP A 199 9.37 -2.01 2.19
N ILE A 200 8.35 -1.69 1.40
CA ILE A 200 7.70 -0.37 1.37
C ILE A 200 6.39 -0.47 2.14
N ALA A 201 6.22 0.37 3.16
CA ALA A 201 4.98 0.50 3.92
C ALA A 201 4.42 1.91 3.82
N GLY A 202 3.08 2.05 3.77
CA GLY A 202 2.42 3.29 3.41
C GLY A 202 1.79 4.08 4.54
N ASN A 203 1.44 3.44 5.64
CA ASN A 203 0.76 4.12 6.75
C ASN A 203 1.76 4.65 7.76
N ASP A 204 1.68 5.95 7.98
CA ASP A 204 2.50 6.67 8.93
C ASP A 204 1.65 7.01 10.17
N ILE A 205 1.68 6.13 11.17
CA ILE A 205 1.07 6.39 12.48
C ILE A 205 2.17 6.71 13.52
N PHE A 206 3.41 6.92 13.06
CA PHE A 206 4.56 7.01 13.96
C PHE A 206 4.92 8.43 14.36
N ASP A 207 5.07 8.64 15.67
CA ASP A 207 5.94 9.68 16.18
C ASP A 207 7.40 9.34 15.83
N GLU A 208 8.19 10.33 15.44
CA GLU A 208 9.58 10.18 14.99
C GLU A 208 10.47 9.33 15.93
N GLU A 209 10.13 9.21 17.21
CA GLU A 209 10.88 8.45 18.21
C GLU A 209 10.72 6.91 18.08
N ASP A 210 9.64 6.43 17.47
CA ASP A 210 9.35 4.99 17.35
C ASP A 210 9.89 4.37 16.04
N MET A 211 10.25 5.18 15.06
CA MET A 211 10.72 4.72 13.74
C MET A 211 12.07 3.96 13.77
N PHE A 212 12.82 4.07 14.85
CA PHE A 212 14.23 3.66 14.88
C PHE A 212 14.49 2.22 15.37
N LYS A 213 13.49 1.43 15.68
CA LYS A 213 13.71 0.11 16.29
C LYS A 213 13.42 -1.10 15.41
N VAL A 214 12.83 -0.93 14.26
CA VAL A 214 12.43 -2.07 13.43
C VAL A 214 13.08 -1.97 12.07
N ARG A 215 14.26 -2.58 11.90
CA ARG A 215 14.94 -2.92 10.62
C ARG A 215 15.00 -1.80 9.55
N ASP A 216 15.85 -1.91 8.55
CA ASP A 216 15.98 -1.01 7.39
C ASP A 216 14.75 -1.05 6.46
N TYR A 217 13.56 -0.70 6.99
CA TYR A 217 12.36 -0.56 6.19
C TYR A 217 12.30 0.82 5.56
N TYR A 218 11.90 0.85 4.31
CA TYR A 218 11.51 2.10 3.65
C TYR A 218 10.09 2.46 4.07
N VAL A 219 9.95 3.00 5.28
CA VAL A 219 8.66 3.57 5.73
C VAL A 219 8.51 4.92 5.09
N PHE A 220 7.40 5.12 4.42
CA PHE A 220 7.09 6.41 3.84
C PHE A 220 6.61 7.36 4.95
N ASP A 221 7.43 8.37 5.25
CA ASP A 221 7.02 9.46 6.13
C ASP A 221 5.89 10.26 5.46
N ASN A 222 4.73 10.21 6.08
CA ASN A 222 3.49 10.80 5.61
C ASN A 222 3.43 12.33 5.81
N THR A 223 4.53 12.96 6.21
CA THR A 223 4.54 14.41 6.30
C THR A 223 4.31 14.99 4.91
N MET A 224 3.30 15.86 4.78
CA MET A 224 2.98 16.59 3.55
C MET A 224 4.21 17.23 2.88
N SER A 225 5.31 17.35 3.62
CA SER A 225 6.58 17.90 3.15
C SER A 225 7.26 17.08 2.07
N THR A 226 7.14 15.74 2.08
CA THR A 226 7.79 14.89 1.07
C THR A 226 7.22 15.06 -0.33
N TRP A 227 5.94 15.40 -0.45
CA TRP A 227 5.29 15.66 -1.73
C TRP A 227 5.73 16.95 -2.40
N PHE A 228 6.21 17.94 -1.64
CA PHE A 228 6.72 19.20 -2.20
C PHE A 228 8.10 19.07 -2.86
N TYR A 229 8.87 18.04 -2.51
CA TYR A 229 10.23 17.81 -3.02
C TYR A 229 10.31 16.68 -4.05
N GLY A 230 9.18 16.10 -4.44
CA GLY A 230 9.09 14.95 -5.35
C GLY A 230 9.10 13.61 -4.61
N LEU A 231 8.73 12.55 -5.33
CA LEU A 231 8.68 11.20 -4.77
C LEU A 231 10.08 10.69 -4.45
N PRO A 232 10.31 10.11 -3.27
CA PRO A 232 11.52 9.36 -3.00
C PRO A 232 11.60 8.12 -3.89
N TYR A 233 12.79 7.57 -4.05
CA TYR A 233 13.00 6.34 -4.79
C TYR A 233 14.03 5.44 -4.14
N LEU A 234 13.93 4.15 -4.42
CA LEU A 234 14.96 3.15 -4.13
C LEU A 234 15.46 2.50 -5.45
N GLU A 235 16.65 1.92 -5.40
CA GLU A 235 17.18 1.10 -6.47
C GLU A 235 17.06 -0.37 -6.08
N LEU A 236 16.11 -1.06 -6.73
CA LEU A 236 15.88 -2.48 -6.53
C LEU A 236 16.88 -3.26 -7.38
N LYS A 237 17.70 -4.09 -6.74
CA LYS A 237 18.67 -4.97 -7.40
C LYS A 237 18.10 -6.36 -7.51
N LYS A 238 18.10 -6.91 -8.73
CA LYS A 238 17.67 -8.30 -8.95
C LYS A 238 18.57 -9.25 -8.21
N LYS A 239 17.98 -10.10 -7.34
CA LYS A 239 18.71 -11.18 -6.67
C LYS A 239 19.15 -12.23 -7.71
N GLU A 240 20.37 -12.75 -7.57
CA GLU A 240 20.81 -13.90 -8.35
C GLU A 240 20.11 -15.14 -7.81
N ARG A 241 19.14 -15.63 -8.56
CA ARG A 241 18.44 -16.88 -8.20
C ARG A 241 19.33 -18.06 -8.59
N THR A 242 19.86 -18.76 -7.59
CA THR A 242 20.52 -20.05 -7.83
C THR A 242 19.47 -21.03 -8.30
N SER A 243 19.63 -21.48 -9.55
CA SER A 243 18.83 -22.55 -10.18
C SER A 243 18.97 -23.88 -9.45
#